data_1774639a7cb0d26a4e1ed439d5e71e5b
#
_entry.id   1774639a7cb0d26a4e1ed439d5e71e5b
#
_cell.length_a   1.000
_cell.length_b   1.000
_cell.length_c   1.000
_cell.angle_alpha   90.00
_cell.angle_beta   90.00
_cell.angle_gamma   90.00
#
_symmetry.space_group_name_H-M   'P 1'
#
loop_
_entity.id
_entity.type
_entity.pdbx_description
1 polymer ?
#
loop_
_entity_poly.entity_id
_entity_poly.type
_entity_poly.pdbx_seq_one_letter_code
_entity_poly.pdbx_strand_id
1 'polypeptide(L)'
;MISSPDCHKKPSILRNIQLGQFLSHLHRTIESREGRDVVLLFAGEAIRLVTFIMDLLASYLSRLQSQRLKGLSKSFFTISHVNSMETSTTRVANCSRALCAMLDEWQIMNRLFGVLDMWKAARDLIKRVSAERSTGKPMKKLDIGIQTSQILCLTSFHVSEAIGFLSTRGILKRSAKSEEKLTFLAIRSWAAFTMIEIGRLSLDWINTMQDKDKLATKTWKAKWKSDMLQNLAWASVATHWSLRNGLIPEAFVSPLAVFATWSLVRDAWKNAA
;
A
#
# COMPACT_ATOMS: atom_id res chain seq x y z
N MET A 1 51.44 36.22 -11.56
CA MET A 1 50.87 34.89 -11.29
C MET A 1 49.66 35.09 -10.40
N ILE A 2 48.48 35.08 -11.01
CA ILE A 2 47.21 35.22 -10.32
C ILE A 2 46.59 33.80 -10.30
N SER A 3 46.50 33.22 -9.10
CA SER A 3 45.86 31.91 -8.88
C SER A 3 44.38 32.03 -9.09
N SER A 4 43.82 31.19 -9.96
CA SER A 4 42.38 31.06 -10.21
C SER A 4 41.69 30.46 -8.99
N PRO A 5 40.48 30.93 -8.60
CA PRO A 5 39.76 30.38 -7.47
C PRO A 5 39.08 29.06 -7.83
N ASP A 6 39.18 28.11 -6.90
CA ASP A 6 38.58 26.77 -6.89
C ASP A 6 37.10 26.75 -7.29
N CYS A 7 36.81 26.21 -8.45
CA CYS A 7 35.45 26.04 -8.98
C CYS A 7 34.80 24.67 -8.62
N HIS A 8 35.32 23.95 -7.62
CA HIS A 8 34.89 22.56 -7.35
C HIS A 8 34.06 22.31 -6.08
N LYS A 9 33.60 23.35 -5.35
CA LYS A 9 32.87 23.18 -4.09
C LYS A 9 31.34 23.40 -4.16
N LYS A 10 30.78 23.79 -5.31
CA LYS A 10 29.32 24.05 -5.44
C LYS A 10 28.36 22.83 -5.41
N PRO A 11 28.70 21.62 -5.87
CA PRO A 11 27.70 20.54 -5.91
C PRO A 11 27.33 19.94 -4.54
N SER A 12 28.21 20.02 -3.53
CA SER A 12 27.92 19.45 -2.20
C SER A 12 26.95 20.28 -1.37
N ILE A 13 27.01 21.59 -1.44
CA ILE A 13 26.14 22.51 -0.67
C ILE A 13 24.72 22.47 -1.21
N LEU A 14 24.52 22.52 -2.53
CA LEU A 14 23.21 22.42 -3.17
C LEU A 14 22.54 21.06 -2.87
N ARG A 15 23.30 19.98 -2.91
CA ARG A 15 22.85 18.64 -2.55
C ARG A 15 22.41 18.55 -1.08
N ASN A 16 23.12 19.17 -0.17
CA ASN A 16 22.78 19.21 1.25
C ASN A 16 21.51 20.04 1.51
N ILE A 17 21.32 21.16 0.80
CA ILE A 17 20.11 21.99 0.89
C ILE A 17 18.89 21.20 0.37
N GLN A 18 19.02 20.53 -0.78
CA GLN A 18 17.94 19.69 -1.33
C GLN A 18 17.60 18.53 -0.42
N LEU A 19 18.59 17.87 0.18
CA LEU A 19 18.38 16.80 1.15
C LEU A 19 17.65 17.32 2.40
N GLY A 20 18.06 18.48 2.92
CA GLY A 20 17.42 19.14 4.07
C GLY A 20 15.95 19.47 3.79
N GLN A 21 15.65 20.01 2.61
CA GLN A 21 14.27 20.29 2.18
C GLN A 21 13.44 19.00 2.05
N PHE A 22 14.00 17.97 1.45
CA PHE A 22 13.36 16.66 1.34
C PHE A 22 13.06 16.07 2.71
N LEU A 23 14.03 16.05 3.62
CA LEU A 23 13.85 15.51 4.97
C LEU A 23 12.81 16.31 5.78
N SER A 24 12.80 17.64 5.67
CA SER A 24 11.80 18.48 6.31
C SER A 24 10.40 18.22 5.77
N HIS A 25 10.27 17.99 4.46
CA HIS A 25 8.98 17.65 3.84
C HIS A 25 8.52 16.24 4.22
N LEU A 26 9.43 15.27 4.22
CA LEU A 26 9.15 13.91 4.70
C LEU A 26 8.70 13.94 6.16
N HIS A 27 9.39 14.71 7.02
CA HIS A 27 8.98 14.86 8.43
C HIS A 27 7.54 15.35 8.55
N ARG A 28 7.16 16.42 7.83
CA ARG A 28 5.77 16.92 7.82
C ARG A 28 4.78 15.87 7.32
N THR A 29 5.16 15.10 6.30
CA THR A 29 4.31 14.04 5.76
C THR A 29 4.04 12.94 6.80
N ILE A 30 5.07 12.51 7.53
CA ILE A 30 4.94 11.44 8.53
C ILE A 30 4.48 11.92 9.92
N GLU A 31 4.35 13.21 10.14
CA GLU A 31 3.86 13.79 11.40
C GLU A 31 2.42 13.38 11.66
N SER A 32 1.58 13.37 10.62
CA SER A 32 0.22 12.86 10.72
C SER A 32 0.19 11.33 10.80
N ARG A 33 -0.78 10.77 11.54
CA ARG A 33 -0.99 9.32 11.62
C ARG A 33 -1.23 8.72 10.24
N GLU A 34 -2.09 9.34 9.43
CA GLU A 34 -2.44 8.89 8.08
C GLU A 34 -1.23 8.92 7.14
N GLY A 35 -0.46 10.02 7.13
CA GLY A 35 0.73 10.15 6.30
C GLY A 35 1.80 9.12 6.65
N ARG A 36 1.99 8.84 7.95
CA ARG A 36 2.90 7.80 8.44
C ARG A 36 2.49 6.41 7.99
N ASP A 37 1.20 6.06 8.13
CA ASP A 37 0.67 4.75 7.72
C ASP A 37 0.87 4.53 6.21
N VAL A 38 0.56 5.53 5.41
CA VAL A 38 0.71 5.49 3.94
C VAL A 38 2.18 5.35 3.51
N VAL A 39 3.10 6.08 4.14
CA VAL A 39 4.55 5.99 3.83
C VAL A 39 5.09 4.60 4.22
N LEU A 40 4.70 4.07 5.37
CA LEU A 40 5.12 2.73 5.81
C LEU A 40 4.52 1.64 4.93
N LEU A 41 3.26 1.77 4.53
CA LEU A 41 2.61 0.85 3.60
C LEU A 41 3.36 0.80 2.26
N PHE A 42 3.65 1.96 1.68
CA PHE A 42 4.43 2.03 0.44
C PHE A 42 5.84 1.45 0.60
N ALA A 43 6.54 1.77 1.69
CA ALA A 43 7.86 1.23 1.96
C ALA A 43 7.82 -0.31 2.07
N GLY A 44 6.84 -0.87 2.76
CA GLY A 44 6.64 -2.31 2.87
C GLY A 44 6.42 -2.97 1.51
N GLU A 45 5.53 -2.43 0.68
CA GLU A 45 5.25 -2.97 -0.66
C GLU A 45 6.45 -2.80 -1.61
N ALA A 46 7.17 -1.69 -1.55
CA ALA A 46 8.39 -1.49 -2.32
C ALA A 46 9.50 -2.49 -1.93
N ILE A 47 9.67 -2.77 -0.63
CA ILE A 47 10.63 -3.77 -0.15
C ILE A 47 10.21 -5.18 -0.57
N ARG A 48 8.91 -5.52 -0.55
CA ARG A 48 8.41 -6.79 -1.09
C ARG A 48 8.74 -6.96 -2.56
N LEU A 49 8.54 -5.90 -3.35
CA LEU A 49 8.91 -5.92 -4.77
C LEU A 49 10.41 -6.15 -4.96
N VAL A 50 11.26 -5.45 -4.18
CA VAL A 50 12.71 -5.68 -4.21
C VAL A 50 13.06 -7.11 -3.82
N THR A 51 12.44 -7.66 -2.77
CA THR A 51 12.62 -9.05 -2.34
C THR A 51 12.28 -10.02 -3.46
N PHE A 52 11.15 -9.82 -4.12
CA PHE A 52 10.72 -10.63 -5.26
C PHE A 52 11.74 -10.59 -6.43
N ILE A 53 12.25 -9.40 -6.76
CA ILE A 53 13.27 -9.24 -7.80
C ILE A 53 14.56 -9.98 -7.40
N MET A 54 14.99 -9.88 -6.12
CA MET A 54 16.17 -10.59 -5.63
C MET A 54 16.00 -12.11 -5.67
N ASP A 55 14.81 -12.62 -5.34
CA ASP A 55 14.51 -14.06 -5.44
C ASP A 55 14.53 -14.55 -6.90
N LEU A 56 14.02 -13.75 -7.85
CA LEU A 56 14.13 -14.05 -9.28
C LEU A 56 15.59 -14.09 -9.74
N LEU A 57 16.38 -13.10 -9.33
CA LEU A 57 17.81 -13.04 -9.66
C LEU A 57 18.57 -14.23 -9.07
N ALA A 58 18.35 -14.58 -7.81
CA ALA A 58 18.95 -15.74 -7.17
C ALA A 58 18.58 -17.04 -7.91
N SER A 59 17.30 -17.20 -8.25
CA SER A 59 16.82 -18.34 -9.03
C SER A 59 17.43 -18.42 -10.44
N TYR A 60 17.63 -17.29 -11.09
CA TYR A 60 18.29 -17.21 -12.40
C TYR A 60 19.77 -17.57 -12.30
N LEU A 61 20.47 -17.03 -11.29
CA LEU A 61 21.89 -17.33 -11.06
C LEU A 61 22.12 -18.83 -10.76
N SER A 62 21.28 -19.44 -9.94
CA SER A 62 21.36 -20.86 -9.61
C SER A 62 21.12 -21.77 -10.84
N ARG A 63 20.20 -21.37 -11.74
CA ARG A 63 19.97 -22.07 -13.03
C ARG A 63 21.18 -21.94 -13.95
N LEU A 64 21.78 -20.78 -14.07
CA LEU A 64 23.01 -20.59 -14.87
C LEU A 64 24.16 -21.43 -14.34
N GLN A 65 24.30 -21.49 -13.01
CA GLN A 65 25.31 -22.32 -12.37
C GLN A 65 25.11 -23.81 -12.67
N SER A 66 23.89 -24.32 -12.55
CA SER A 66 23.56 -25.70 -12.83
C SER A 66 23.74 -26.06 -14.32
N GLN A 67 23.48 -25.15 -15.26
CA GLN A 67 23.73 -25.34 -16.68
C GLN A 67 25.23 -25.34 -17.01
N ARG A 68 26.03 -24.46 -16.39
CA ARG A 68 27.50 -24.41 -16.58
C ARG A 68 28.20 -25.62 -16.00
N LEU A 69 27.70 -26.17 -14.90
CA LEU A 69 28.23 -27.42 -14.33
C LEU A 69 27.99 -28.64 -15.23
N LYS A 70 26.93 -28.59 -16.07
CA LYS A 70 26.63 -29.65 -17.07
C LYS A 70 27.42 -29.50 -18.38
N GLY A 71 27.87 -28.28 -18.70
CA GLY A 71 28.64 -27.97 -19.92
C GLY A 71 30.07 -27.59 -19.58
N LEU A 72 30.99 -28.52 -19.68
CA LEU A 72 32.43 -28.40 -19.39
C LEU A 72 33.07 -27.06 -19.77
N SER A 73 33.54 -26.29 -18.82
CA SER A 73 34.90 -25.74 -18.74
C SER A 73 35.08 -24.99 -17.42
N LYS A 74 36.00 -25.50 -16.59
CA LYS A 74 36.29 -25.00 -15.25
C LYS A 74 37.13 -23.72 -15.33
N SER A 75 36.50 -22.56 -15.47
CA SER A 75 37.12 -21.33 -15.01
C SER A 75 36.74 -21.12 -13.55
N PHE A 76 37.65 -21.48 -12.66
CA PHE A 76 37.50 -21.42 -11.20
C PHE A 76 37.07 -20.00 -10.70
N PHE A 77 37.55 -18.97 -11.39
CA PHE A 77 37.25 -17.57 -11.10
C PHE A 77 35.77 -17.19 -11.33
N THR A 78 35.15 -17.73 -12.38
CA THR A 78 33.76 -17.42 -12.72
C THR A 78 32.77 -18.08 -11.74
N ILE A 79 33.10 -19.27 -11.23
CA ILE A 79 32.26 -20.02 -10.28
C ILE A 79 32.23 -19.32 -8.92
N SER A 80 33.38 -18.85 -8.42
CA SER A 80 33.45 -18.14 -7.13
C SER A 80 32.68 -16.82 -7.15
N HIS A 81 32.67 -16.11 -8.27
CA HIS A 81 31.95 -14.84 -8.41
C HIS A 81 30.43 -15.05 -8.45
N VAL A 82 29.93 -16.07 -9.14
CA VAL A 82 28.51 -16.42 -9.18
C VAL A 82 28.03 -16.88 -7.81
N ASN A 83 28.81 -17.73 -7.11
CA ASN A 83 28.48 -18.16 -5.76
C ASN A 83 28.41 -16.99 -4.76
N SER A 84 29.35 -16.05 -4.87
CA SER A 84 29.35 -14.83 -4.03
C SER A 84 28.12 -13.94 -4.30
N MET A 85 27.74 -13.78 -5.57
CA MET A 85 26.53 -13.03 -5.94
C MET A 85 25.24 -13.71 -5.47
N GLU A 86 25.13 -15.02 -5.62
CA GLU A 86 23.98 -15.80 -5.14
C GLU A 86 23.83 -15.69 -3.63
N THR A 87 24.92 -15.84 -2.86
CA THR A 87 24.92 -15.68 -1.41
C THR A 87 24.53 -14.27 -0.99
N SER A 88 25.00 -13.24 -1.69
CA SER A 88 24.68 -11.85 -1.41
C SER A 88 23.19 -11.53 -1.71
N THR A 89 22.67 -12.00 -2.85
CA THR A 89 21.25 -11.78 -3.21
C THR A 89 20.31 -12.48 -2.23
N THR A 90 20.63 -13.70 -1.81
CA THR A 90 19.85 -14.45 -0.81
C THR A 90 19.87 -13.74 0.55
N ARG A 91 21.04 -13.24 0.96
CA ARG A 91 21.16 -12.47 2.21
C ARG A 91 20.31 -11.19 2.19
N VAL A 92 20.37 -10.43 1.10
CA VAL A 92 19.54 -9.21 0.92
C VAL A 92 18.06 -9.57 0.97
N ALA A 93 17.63 -10.62 0.25
CA ALA A 93 16.24 -11.07 0.27
C ALA A 93 15.77 -11.46 1.69
N ASN A 94 16.61 -12.14 2.48
CA ASN A 94 16.28 -12.51 3.87
C ASN A 94 16.15 -11.28 4.78
N CYS A 95 17.08 -10.31 4.68
CA CYS A 95 17.00 -9.05 5.41
C CYS A 95 15.73 -8.24 5.02
N SER A 96 15.41 -8.22 3.72
CA SER A 96 14.21 -7.54 3.22
C SER A 96 12.92 -8.18 3.76
N ARG A 97 12.85 -9.53 3.81
CA ARG A 97 11.70 -10.23 4.40
C ARG A 97 11.53 -9.91 5.89
N ALA A 98 12.63 -9.89 6.65
CA ALA A 98 12.59 -9.54 8.07
C ALA A 98 12.08 -8.10 8.27
N LEU A 99 12.57 -7.16 7.44
CA LEU A 99 12.11 -5.77 7.47
C LEU A 99 10.63 -5.64 7.08
N CYS A 100 10.16 -6.35 6.05
CA CYS A 100 8.74 -6.40 5.70
C CYS A 100 7.89 -6.88 6.86
N ALA A 101 8.28 -7.97 7.53
CA ALA A 101 7.55 -8.49 8.68
C ALA A 101 7.43 -7.46 9.81
N MET A 102 8.51 -6.72 10.11
CA MET A 102 8.48 -5.63 11.09
C MET A 102 7.52 -4.50 10.67
N LEU A 103 7.53 -4.12 9.39
CA LEU A 103 6.65 -3.06 8.87
C LEU A 103 5.18 -3.49 8.92
N ASP A 104 4.88 -4.75 8.61
CA ASP A 104 3.53 -5.31 8.70
C ASP A 104 3.02 -5.29 10.14
N GLU A 105 3.84 -5.73 11.10
CA GLU A 105 3.48 -5.69 12.52
C GLU A 105 3.22 -4.25 12.99
N TRP A 106 4.08 -3.32 12.60
CA TRP A 106 3.89 -1.91 12.90
C TRP A 106 2.56 -1.39 12.34
N GLN A 107 2.25 -1.69 11.08
CA GLN A 107 1.00 -1.27 10.46
C GLN A 107 -0.22 -1.83 11.18
N ILE A 108 -0.20 -3.12 11.54
CA ILE A 108 -1.30 -3.74 12.29
C ILE A 108 -1.46 -3.07 13.66
N MET A 109 -0.36 -2.84 14.39
CA MET A 109 -0.40 -2.13 15.67
C MET A 109 -0.96 -0.72 15.54
N ASN A 110 -0.55 0.02 14.51
CA ASN A 110 -1.06 1.36 14.24
C ASN A 110 -2.56 1.34 13.92
N ARG A 111 -3.07 0.27 13.30
CA ARG A 111 -4.48 0.07 12.96
C ARG A 111 -5.34 -0.50 14.08
N LEU A 112 -4.78 -0.95 15.20
CA LEU A 112 -5.57 -1.42 16.35
C LEU A 112 -6.61 -0.38 16.82
N PHE A 113 -6.30 0.90 16.68
CA PHE A 113 -7.21 2.01 16.98
C PHE A 113 -8.11 2.41 15.81
N GLY A 114 -8.05 1.72 14.67
CA GLY A 114 -8.86 2.02 13.48
C GLY A 114 -10.38 1.92 13.73
N VAL A 115 -10.80 1.13 14.71
CA VAL A 115 -12.21 1.06 15.13
C VAL A 115 -12.72 2.40 15.64
N LEU A 116 -11.87 3.21 16.29
CA LEU A 116 -12.25 4.56 16.74
C LEU A 116 -12.49 5.51 15.56
N ASP A 117 -11.71 5.38 14.49
CA ASP A 117 -11.92 6.15 13.26
C ASP A 117 -13.27 5.77 12.62
N MET A 118 -13.61 4.48 12.63
CA MET A 118 -14.90 4.00 12.11
C MET A 118 -16.07 4.47 12.97
N TRP A 119 -15.92 4.46 14.29
CA TRP A 119 -16.94 5.06 15.17
C TRP A 119 -17.15 6.56 14.88
N LYS A 120 -16.05 7.31 14.71
CA LYS A 120 -16.12 8.72 14.33
C LYS A 120 -16.81 8.90 12.98
N ALA A 121 -16.43 8.11 11.97
CA ALA A 121 -17.05 8.16 10.64
C ALA A 121 -18.56 7.87 10.70
N ALA A 122 -19.00 6.87 11.48
CA ALA A 122 -20.40 6.54 11.67
C ALA A 122 -21.15 7.71 12.36
N ARG A 123 -20.58 8.28 13.41
CA ARG A 123 -21.14 9.43 14.12
C ARG A 123 -21.29 10.67 13.21
N ASP A 124 -20.27 10.93 12.39
CA ASP A 124 -20.27 12.07 11.46
C ASP A 124 -21.28 11.84 10.31
N LEU A 125 -21.48 10.61 9.86
CA LEU A 125 -22.53 10.26 8.90
C LEU A 125 -23.92 10.53 9.51
N ILE A 126 -24.19 10.05 10.73
CA ILE A 126 -25.46 10.26 11.42
C ILE A 126 -25.75 11.76 11.57
N LYS A 127 -24.76 12.56 11.99
CA LYS A 127 -24.91 14.01 12.12
C LYS A 127 -25.25 14.68 10.79
N ARG A 128 -24.55 14.31 9.70
CA ARG A 128 -24.83 14.86 8.35
C ARG A 128 -26.24 14.52 7.90
N VAL A 129 -26.65 13.27 8.02
CA VAL A 129 -28.01 12.82 7.64
C VAL A 129 -29.08 13.59 8.45
N SER A 130 -28.86 13.78 9.74
CA SER A 130 -29.80 14.54 10.61
C SER A 130 -29.86 16.02 10.23
N ALA A 131 -28.70 16.65 9.97
CA ALA A 131 -28.62 18.07 9.60
C ALA A 131 -29.27 18.33 8.23
N GLU A 132 -29.01 17.49 7.23
CA GLU A 132 -29.60 17.65 5.90
C GLU A 132 -31.11 17.39 5.89
N ARG A 133 -31.59 16.48 6.76
CA ARG A 133 -33.02 16.26 6.96
C ARG A 133 -33.70 17.50 7.55
N SER A 134 -33.06 18.19 8.48
CA SER A 134 -33.60 19.40 9.09
C SER A 134 -33.61 20.62 8.16
N THR A 135 -32.68 20.64 7.15
CA THR A 135 -32.62 21.73 6.15
C THR A 135 -33.53 21.51 4.95
N GLY A 136 -34.31 20.41 4.92
CA GLY A 136 -35.23 20.11 3.81
C GLY A 136 -34.54 19.58 2.52
N LYS A 137 -33.24 19.28 2.58
CA LYS A 137 -32.47 18.67 1.47
C LYS A 137 -31.86 17.32 1.91
N PRO A 138 -32.67 16.25 2.01
CA PRO A 138 -32.19 14.98 2.53
C PRO A 138 -31.18 14.34 1.58
N MET A 139 -30.12 13.74 2.15
CA MET A 139 -29.18 12.89 1.40
C MET A 139 -29.92 11.81 0.62
N LYS A 140 -29.39 11.48 -0.56
CA LYS A 140 -29.92 10.33 -1.31
C LYS A 140 -29.74 9.03 -0.53
N LYS A 141 -30.76 8.22 -0.45
CA LYS A 141 -30.73 6.91 0.25
C LYS A 141 -29.58 6.01 -0.21
N LEU A 142 -29.26 6.08 -1.51
CA LEU A 142 -28.15 5.35 -2.09
C LEU A 142 -26.79 5.79 -1.48
N ASP A 143 -26.55 7.08 -1.35
CA ASP A 143 -25.30 7.62 -0.79
C ASP A 143 -25.14 7.23 0.69
N ILE A 144 -26.24 7.27 1.44
CA ILE A 144 -26.26 6.78 2.83
C ILE A 144 -25.94 5.29 2.88
N GLY A 145 -26.55 4.49 2.00
CA GLY A 145 -26.32 3.05 1.90
C GLY A 145 -24.87 2.71 1.58
N ILE A 146 -24.27 3.39 0.59
CA ILE A 146 -22.87 3.22 0.22
C ILE A 146 -21.94 3.54 1.39
N GLN A 147 -22.07 4.72 2.02
CA GLN A 147 -21.21 5.13 3.13
C GLN A 147 -21.38 4.21 4.35
N THR A 148 -22.61 3.78 4.66
CA THR A 148 -22.87 2.83 5.75
C THR A 148 -22.19 1.49 5.47
N SER A 149 -22.30 0.96 4.25
CA SER A 149 -21.68 -0.31 3.86
C SER A 149 -20.15 -0.22 3.93
N GLN A 150 -19.55 0.89 3.51
CA GLN A 150 -18.12 1.13 3.62
C GLN A 150 -17.65 1.15 5.09
N ILE A 151 -18.36 1.84 5.97
CA ILE A 151 -18.05 1.89 7.41
C ILE A 151 -18.15 0.48 8.02
N LEU A 152 -19.18 -0.29 7.68
CA LEU A 152 -19.34 -1.66 8.17
C LEU A 152 -18.22 -2.59 7.70
N CYS A 153 -17.85 -2.51 6.42
CA CYS A 153 -16.73 -3.29 5.87
C CYS A 153 -15.41 -2.97 6.57
N LEU A 154 -15.07 -1.68 6.74
CA LEU A 154 -13.85 -1.27 7.42
C LEU A 154 -13.87 -1.58 8.92
N THR A 155 -15.03 -1.47 9.58
CA THR A 155 -15.17 -1.90 10.97
C THR A 155 -14.90 -3.41 11.11
N SER A 156 -15.51 -4.22 10.24
CA SER A 156 -15.28 -5.67 10.19
C SER A 156 -13.80 -6.00 9.94
N PHE A 157 -13.15 -5.28 9.01
CA PHE A 157 -11.72 -5.40 8.74
C PHE A 157 -10.88 -5.14 9.99
N HIS A 158 -11.02 -3.96 10.61
CA HIS A 158 -10.22 -3.57 11.78
C HIS A 158 -10.44 -4.49 12.98
N VAL A 159 -11.68 -4.86 13.27
CA VAL A 159 -12.00 -5.77 14.39
C VAL A 159 -11.40 -7.15 14.15
N SER A 160 -11.56 -7.70 12.94
CA SER A 160 -11.06 -9.04 12.62
C SER A 160 -9.53 -9.09 12.60
N GLU A 161 -8.88 -8.07 12.02
CA GLU A 161 -7.42 -7.92 12.00
C GLU A 161 -6.86 -7.79 13.44
N ALA A 162 -7.45 -6.93 14.27
CA ALA A 162 -7.03 -6.74 15.66
C ALA A 162 -7.16 -8.02 16.48
N ILE A 163 -8.29 -8.72 16.41
CA ILE A 163 -8.50 -9.97 17.14
C ILE A 163 -7.53 -11.05 16.63
N GLY A 164 -7.34 -11.17 15.32
CA GLY A 164 -6.38 -12.07 14.70
C GLY A 164 -4.96 -11.83 15.20
N PHE A 165 -4.51 -10.58 15.15
CA PHE A 165 -3.18 -10.17 15.61
C PHE A 165 -2.96 -10.46 17.11
N LEU A 166 -3.89 -10.09 17.96
CA LEU A 166 -3.80 -10.37 19.42
C LEU A 166 -3.81 -11.87 19.71
N SER A 167 -4.46 -12.68 18.86
CA SER A 167 -4.46 -14.13 18.98
C SER A 167 -3.10 -14.73 18.62
N THR A 168 -2.50 -14.32 17.50
CA THR A 168 -1.17 -14.78 17.07
C THR A 168 -0.08 -14.40 18.07
N ARG A 169 -0.28 -13.37 18.89
CA ARG A 169 0.61 -12.95 19.99
C ARG A 169 0.31 -13.66 21.32
N GLY A 170 -0.64 -14.58 21.35
CA GLY A 170 -1.00 -15.33 22.56
C GLY A 170 -1.76 -14.53 23.62
N ILE A 171 -2.14 -13.28 23.31
CA ILE A 171 -2.94 -12.42 24.22
C ILE A 171 -4.38 -12.95 24.31
N LEU A 172 -4.93 -13.35 23.17
CA LEU A 172 -6.24 -13.99 23.08
C LEU A 172 -6.04 -15.48 22.75
N LYS A 173 -6.55 -16.36 23.61
CA LYS A 173 -6.49 -17.81 23.37
C LYS A 173 -7.52 -18.23 22.32
N ARG A 174 -7.07 -18.47 21.11
CA ARG A 174 -7.90 -18.98 20.01
C ARG A 174 -7.22 -20.14 19.29
N SER A 175 -8.01 -20.95 18.58
CA SER A 175 -7.47 -22.01 17.73
C SER A 175 -6.93 -21.45 16.43
N ALA A 176 -5.91 -22.08 15.83
CA ALA A 176 -5.35 -21.72 14.52
C ALA A 176 -6.43 -21.61 13.41
N LYS A 177 -7.44 -22.50 13.46
CA LYS A 177 -8.60 -22.44 12.53
C LYS A 177 -9.44 -21.16 12.71
N SER A 178 -9.54 -20.64 13.94
CA SER A 178 -10.25 -19.38 14.21
C SER A 178 -9.43 -18.17 13.74
N GLU A 179 -8.11 -18.21 13.90
CA GLU A 179 -7.19 -17.17 13.40
C GLU A 179 -7.23 -17.07 11.89
N GLU A 180 -7.16 -18.22 11.18
CA GLU A 180 -7.33 -18.28 9.73
C GLU A 180 -8.65 -17.64 9.26
N LYS A 181 -9.76 -17.97 9.94
CA LYS A 181 -11.08 -17.39 9.61
C LYS A 181 -11.11 -15.87 9.80
N LEU A 182 -10.49 -15.37 10.86
CA LEU A 182 -10.42 -13.93 11.14
C LEU A 182 -9.59 -13.20 10.07
N THR A 183 -8.46 -13.78 9.66
CA THR A 183 -7.62 -13.25 8.59
C THR A 183 -8.41 -13.18 7.27
N PHE A 184 -9.09 -14.26 6.88
CA PHE A 184 -9.91 -14.24 5.68
C PHE A 184 -11.10 -13.26 5.79
N LEU A 185 -11.71 -13.14 6.97
CA LEU A 185 -12.79 -12.17 7.18
C LEU A 185 -12.28 -10.74 7.02
N ALA A 186 -11.13 -10.41 7.60
CA ALA A 186 -10.50 -9.10 7.44
C ALA A 186 -10.25 -8.79 5.96
N ILE A 187 -9.53 -9.67 5.25
CA ILE A 187 -9.19 -9.46 3.85
C ILE A 187 -10.43 -9.34 2.96
N ARG A 188 -11.44 -10.19 3.18
CA ARG A 188 -12.71 -10.14 2.42
C ARG A 188 -13.50 -8.87 2.69
N SER A 189 -13.50 -8.39 3.94
CA SER A 189 -14.13 -7.12 4.29
C SER A 189 -13.46 -5.94 3.60
N TRP A 190 -12.12 -5.97 3.50
CA TRP A 190 -11.38 -4.97 2.75
C TRP A 190 -11.61 -5.09 1.23
N ALA A 191 -11.65 -6.29 0.67
CA ALA A 191 -12.02 -6.52 -0.74
C ALA A 191 -13.43 -5.98 -1.04
N ALA A 192 -14.40 -6.25 -0.16
CA ALA A 192 -15.76 -5.70 -0.30
C ALA A 192 -15.78 -4.18 -0.27
N PHE A 193 -15.03 -3.55 0.65
CA PHE A 193 -14.87 -2.09 0.69
C PHE A 193 -14.32 -1.54 -0.63
N THR A 194 -13.27 -2.12 -1.20
CA THR A 194 -12.70 -1.65 -2.47
C THR A 194 -13.67 -1.81 -3.64
N MET A 195 -14.47 -2.88 -3.66
CA MET A 195 -15.52 -3.07 -4.68
C MET A 195 -16.64 -2.04 -4.56
N ILE A 196 -17.09 -1.72 -3.35
CA ILE A 196 -18.08 -0.67 -3.09
C ILE A 196 -17.53 0.68 -3.55
N GLU A 197 -16.25 0.98 -3.30
CA GLU A 197 -15.62 2.21 -3.72
C GLU A 197 -15.53 2.35 -5.25
N ILE A 198 -15.20 1.27 -5.96
CA ILE A 198 -15.25 1.22 -7.42
C ILE A 198 -16.66 1.52 -7.93
N GLY A 199 -17.68 0.91 -7.29
CA GLY A 199 -19.09 1.18 -7.60
C GLY A 199 -19.46 2.65 -7.38
N ARG A 200 -19.04 3.24 -6.27
CA ARG A 200 -19.25 4.66 -5.96
C ARG A 200 -18.60 5.57 -7.00
N LEU A 201 -17.34 5.31 -7.35
CA LEU A 201 -16.62 6.07 -8.37
C LEU A 201 -17.28 5.95 -9.76
N SER A 202 -17.81 4.77 -10.10
CA SER A 202 -18.55 4.56 -11.34
C SER A 202 -19.85 5.37 -11.37
N LEU A 203 -20.59 5.41 -10.27
CA LEU A 203 -21.79 6.24 -10.13
C LEU A 203 -21.46 7.73 -10.21
N ASP A 204 -20.38 8.19 -9.57
CA ASP A 204 -19.91 9.57 -9.66
C ASP A 204 -19.61 9.97 -11.11
N TRP A 205 -18.98 9.09 -11.89
CA TRP A 205 -18.71 9.30 -13.30
C TRP A 205 -19.99 9.46 -14.09
N ILE A 206 -20.93 8.51 -13.95
CA ILE A 206 -22.22 8.54 -14.68
C ILE A 206 -22.99 9.81 -14.34
N ASN A 207 -23.12 10.16 -13.07
CA ASN A 207 -23.83 11.34 -12.62
C ASN A 207 -23.20 12.64 -13.15
N THR A 208 -21.86 12.72 -13.14
CA THR A 208 -21.13 13.89 -13.64
C THR A 208 -21.24 14.06 -15.16
N MET A 209 -21.27 12.94 -15.91
CA MET A 209 -21.43 12.99 -17.37
C MET A 209 -22.87 13.29 -17.80
N GLN A 210 -23.86 12.93 -16.99
CA GLN A 210 -25.27 13.23 -17.27
C GLN A 210 -25.68 14.64 -16.88
N ASP A 211 -24.98 15.27 -15.95
CA ASP A 211 -25.29 16.62 -15.46
C ASP A 211 -24.67 17.67 -16.41
N LYS A 212 -25.50 18.25 -17.28
CA LYS A 212 -25.08 19.28 -18.26
C LYS A 212 -24.52 20.55 -17.62
N ASP A 213 -24.88 20.82 -16.37
CA ASP A 213 -24.44 21.99 -15.61
C ASP A 213 -23.09 21.74 -14.91
N LYS A 214 -22.69 20.49 -14.74
CA LYS A 214 -21.38 20.11 -14.17
C LYS A 214 -20.36 19.88 -15.26
N LEU A 215 -19.58 20.89 -15.58
CA LEU A 215 -18.38 20.73 -16.43
C LEU A 215 -17.35 19.89 -15.69
N ALA A 216 -17.16 18.63 -16.12
CA ALA A 216 -16.08 17.78 -15.64
C ALA A 216 -14.72 18.40 -16.01
N THR A 217 -14.11 19.10 -15.07
CA THR A 217 -12.80 19.74 -15.26
C THR A 217 -11.71 18.71 -15.54
N LYS A 218 -10.62 19.13 -16.20
CA LYS A 218 -9.45 18.25 -16.42
C LYS A 218 -8.89 17.72 -15.08
N THR A 219 -8.88 18.55 -14.05
CA THR A 219 -8.41 18.18 -12.69
C THR A 219 -9.28 17.10 -12.06
N TRP A 220 -10.62 17.21 -12.14
CA TRP A 220 -11.54 16.21 -11.64
C TRP A 220 -11.37 14.88 -12.37
N LYS A 221 -11.31 14.88 -13.73
CA LYS A 221 -11.10 13.68 -14.54
C LYS A 221 -9.78 12.98 -14.20
N ALA A 222 -8.70 13.76 -14.02
CA ALA A 222 -7.39 13.22 -13.67
C ALA A 222 -7.42 12.56 -12.27
N LYS A 223 -8.06 13.20 -11.27
CA LYS A 223 -8.22 12.64 -9.94
C LYS A 223 -9.08 11.39 -9.96
N TRP A 224 -10.26 11.44 -10.59
CA TRP A 224 -11.16 10.29 -10.73
C TRP A 224 -10.42 9.08 -11.35
N LYS A 225 -9.69 9.31 -12.45
CA LYS A 225 -8.90 8.25 -13.11
C LYS A 225 -7.84 7.67 -12.17
N SER A 226 -7.15 8.51 -11.41
CA SER A 226 -6.16 8.07 -10.41
C SER A 226 -6.81 7.21 -9.34
N ASP A 227 -7.92 7.67 -8.77
CA ASP A 227 -8.65 6.97 -7.71
C ASP A 227 -9.23 5.63 -8.22
N MET A 228 -9.79 5.61 -9.43
CA MET A 228 -10.31 4.40 -10.07
C MET A 228 -9.20 3.37 -10.30
N LEU A 229 -8.07 3.77 -10.89
CA LEU A 229 -6.95 2.86 -11.16
C LEU A 229 -6.34 2.32 -9.86
N GLN A 230 -6.22 3.15 -8.84
CA GLN A 230 -5.76 2.75 -7.51
C GLN A 230 -6.68 1.69 -6.89
N ASN A 231 -8.00 1.93 -6.91
CA ASN A 231 -8.97 0.99 -6.35
C ASN A 231 -9.06 -0.31 -7.17
N LEU A 232 -8.91 -0.27 -8.49
CA LEU A 232 -8.83 -1.48 -9.33
C LEU A 232 -7.58 -2.31 -8.99
N ALA A 233 -6.43 -1.67 -8.78
CA ALA A 233 -5.22 -2.37 -8.35
C ALA A 233 -5.41 -3.02 -6.97
N TRP A 234 -5.94 -2.28 -5.99
CA TRP A 234 -6.25 -2.82 -4.66
C TRP A 234 -7.31 -3.93 -4.70
N ALA A 235 -8.36 -3.78 -5.51
CA ALA A 235 -9.38 -4.82 -5.65
C ALA A 235 -8.79 -6.12 -6.20
N SER A 236 -7.87 -6.04 -7.17
CA SER A 236 -7.16 -7.20 -7.71
C SER A 236 -6.33 -7.90 -6.65
N VAL A 237 -5.55 -7.16 -5.87
CA VAL A 237 -4.70 -7.68 -4.78
C VAL A 237 -5.55 -8.24 -3.63
N ALA A 238 -6.56 -7.49 -3.17
CA ALA A 238 -7.43 -7.92 -2.08
C ALA A 238 -8.25 -9.16 -2.46
N THR A 239 -8.73 -9.25 -3.70
CA THR A 239 -9.43 -10.44 -4.20
C THR A 239 -8.48 -11.63 -4.26
N HIS A 240 -7.25 -11.45 -4.74
CA HIS A 240 -6.23 -12.50 -4.75
C HIS A 240 -6.00 -13.06 -3.34
N TRP A 241 -5.78 -12.22 -2.35
CA TRP A 241 -5.54 -12.63 -0.96
C TRP A 241 -6.81 -13.18 -0.26
N SER A 242 -8.01 -12.86 -0.74
CA SER A 242 -9.28 -13.38 -0.21
C SER A 242 -9.57 -14.83 -0.60
N LEU A 243 -8.81 -15.37 -1.57
CA LEU A 243 -8.94 -16.72 -2.10
C LEU A 243 -7.77 -17.59 -1.64
N ARG A 244 -8.04 -18.85 -1.29
CA ARG A 244 -6.97 -19.78 -0.85
C ARG A 244 -5.90 -20.06 -1.90
N ASN A 245 -6.27 -20.07 -3.17
CA ASN A 245 -5.38 -20.37 -4.29
C ASN A 245 -4.93 -19.11 -5.05
N GLY A 246 -5.32 -17.90 -4.56
CA GLY A 246 -5.09 -16.68 -5.30
C GLY A 246 -5.88 -16.59 -6.61
N LEU A 247 -5.83 -15.44 -7.28
CA LEU A 247 -6.47 -15.18 -8.57
C LEU A 247 -5.47 -14.80 -9.66
N ILE A 248 -4.41 -14.09 -9.29
CA ILE A 248 -3.38 -13.56 -10.18
C ILE A 248 -2.04 -14.23 -9.85
N PRO A 249 -1.12 -14.35 -10.83
CA PRO A 249 0.22 -14.82 -10.53
C PRO A 249 0.92 -13.92 -9.51
N GLU A 250 1.63 -14.51 -8.54
CA GLU A 250 2.36 -13.80 -7.47
C GLU A 250 3.29 -12.68 -8.01
N ALA A 251 3.83 -12.88 -9.22
CA ALA A 251 4.66 -11.89 -9.89
C ALA A 251 3.99 -10.52 -10.10
N PHE A 252 2.65 -10.47 -10.14
CA PHE A 252 1.90 -9.22 -10.34
C PHE A 252 1.38 -8.60 -9.03
N VAL A 253 1.39 -9.34 -7.92
CA VAL A 253 0.85 -8.86 -6.63
C VAL A 253 1.63 -7.65 -6.13
N SER A 254 2.96 -7.78 -5.95
CA SER A 254 3.80 -6.69 -5.47
C SER A 254 3.83 -5.47 -6.40
N PRO A 255 3.96 -5.59 -7.73
CA PRO A 255 3.84 -4.44 -8.64
C PRO A 255 2.51 -3.71 -8.54
N LEU A 256 1.39 -4.43 -8.44
CA LEU A 256 0.06 -3.82 -8.27
C LEU A 256 -0.08 -3.11 -6.93
N ALA A 257 0.41 -3.71 -5.84
CA ALA A 257 0.40 -3.11 -4.52
C ALA A 257 1.27 -1.84 -4.45
N VAL A 258 2.48 -1.86 -5.03
CA VAL A 258 3.34 -0.67 -5.15
C VAL A 258 2.65 0.43 -5.96
N PHE A 259 2.02 0.08 -7.08
CA PHE A 259 1.29 1.06 -7.90
C PHE A 259 0.13 1.69 -7.12
N ALA A 260 -0.65 0.89 -6.39
CA ALA A 260 -1.77 1.38 -5.60
C ALA A 260 -1.34 2.28 -4.43
N THR A 261 -0.26 1.91 -3.73
CA THR A 261 0.29 2.70 -2.61
C THR A 261 1.01 3.97 -3.06
N TRP A 262 1.62 3.97 -4.24
CA TRP A 262 2.28 5.16 -4.80
C TRP A 262 1.34 6.36 -4.91
N SER A 263 0.12 6.12 -5.36
CA SER A 263 -0.91 7.17 -5.48
C SER A 263 -1.21 7.81 -4.11
N LEU A 264 -1.33 6.99 -3.06
CA LEU A 264 -1.56 7.45 -1.68
C LEU A 264 -0.40 8.29 -1.15
N VAL A 265 0.84 7.80 -1.33
CA VAL A 265 2.05 8.55 -0.90
C VAL A 265 2.16 9.88 -1.62
N ARG A 266 1.93 9.89 -2.93
CA ARG A 266 1.96 11.13 -3.72
C ARG A 266 0.95 12.16 -3.23
N ASP A 267 -0.25 11.71 -2.87
CA ASP A 267 -1.30 12.62 -2.39
C ASP A 267 -1.00 13.07 -0.94
N ALA A 268 -0.52 12.18 -0.06
CA ALA A 268 -0.04 12.56 1.27
C ALA A 268 1.11 13.57 1.22
N TRP A 269 2.06 13.35 0.32
CA TRP A 269 3.18 14.26 0.06
C TRP A 269 2.70 15.64 -0.38
N LYS A 270 1.76 15.72 -1.31
CA LYS A 270 1.19 17.00 -1.76
C LYS A 270 0.43 17.74 -0.65
N ASN A 271 -0.26 17.02 0.20
CA ASN A 271 -1.04 17.61 1.29
C ASN A 271 -0.18 18.11 2.45
N ALA A 272 1.07 17.66 2.55
CA ALA A 272 2.06 18.11 3.55
C ALA A 272 2.91 19.32 3.09
N ALA A 273 2.65 19.85 1.90
CA ALA A 273 3.39 20.96 1.28
C ALA A 273 3.03 22.32 1.90
#